data_c32b765bdb8bf1e57baf86f55e3ac80f
#
_entry.id   c32b765bdb8bf1e57baf86f55e3ac80f
#
_cell.length_a   1.000
_cell.length_b   1.000
_cell.length_c   1.000
_cell.angle_alpha   90.00
_cell.angle_beta   90.00
_cell.angle_gamma   90.00
#
_symmetry.space_group_name_H-M   'P 1'
#
loop_
_entity.id
_entity.type
_entity.pdbx_description
1 polymer ?
#
loop_
_entity_poly.entity_id
_entity_poly.type
_entity_poly.pdbx_seq_one_letter_code
_entity_poly.pdbx_strand_id
1 'polypeptide(L)'
;MNIKQAKTQINNAIKSYFSKDDFGNYKIPIERQRPIFLMGPPGIGKTAIMEQIASELGVGLVSYSMTHHTRQSALGLPFIKKRIYDGREYSVSEYTMSEIIASVYDMMESVGVKEGILFLDEINCVSETLAPAMLQFLQYKIFGRHRIPDGWIVVTAGNPPEYNNSVREFDIVTWDRLKRIDVEPDYRVWKEYAYQKGVHPAILTYLDINKDDFYRIETTVDGKNFVTARGWSDLSDMIRLYEQNGLAVDELLVAQYLQNHKIAKNFAIYYDLFNKYKSDYQVPTILDGKASDDIKERAKSAKFDERLALLGLLLDAVIAELRSVNLAELSLAELLTSLKVARVELAKSGSEPANAVQKQIDLLSKKIVNGKRASTLSTDDEYACYSTIAVLKDMVSILHKKSPISGIEAFKQLKTEFDKRSKTLKQQADTAGQELSNVFRFCEEVFDEGQELLILVTELTISRYGAHFISRYGCDEYFAHNKELVFYERQKEIIKEIETLEWEE
;
A
#
# COMPACT_ATOMS: atom_id res chain seq x y z
N MET A 1 -19.29 2.13 4.35
CA MET A 1 -18.56 0.90 3.92
C MET A 1 -17.09 0.99 4.35
N ASN A 2 -16.38 -0.14 4.46
CA ASN A 2 -14.96 -0.07 4.79
C ASN A 2 -14.08 0.33 3.58
N ILE A 3 -12.80 0.65 3.82
CA ILE A 3 -11.88 1.18 2.80
C ILE A 3 -11.60 0.18 1.66
N LYS A 4 -11.62 -1.14 1.92
CA LYS A 4 -11.43 -2.19 0.90
C LYS A 4 -12.63 -2.28 -0.06
N GLN A 5 -13.84 -2.18 0.48
CA GLN A 5 -15.06 -2.10 -0.33
C GLN A 5 -15.08 -0.82 -1.17
N ALA A 6 -14.68 0.32 -0.57
CA ALA A 6 -14.56 1.58 -1.30
C ALA A 6 -13.55 1.47 -2.45
N LYS A 7 -12.38 0.89 -2.22
CA LYS A 7 -11.38 0.62 -3.25
C LYS A 7 -11.95 -0.22 -4.40
N THR A 8 -12.69 -1.27 -4.09
CA THR A 8 -13.33 -2.12 -5.11
C THR A 8 -14.35 -1.33 -5.94
N GLN A 9 -15.19 -0.50 -5.30
CA GLN A 9 -16.17 0.34 -6.00
C GLN A 9 -15.51 1.39 -6.90
N ILE A 10 -14.40 1.96 -6.48
CA ILE A 10 -13.63 2.91 -7.27
C ILE A 10 -12.98 2.20 -8.46
N ASN A 11 -12.34 1.06 -8.26
CA ASN A 11 -11.75 0.25 -9.33
C ASN A 11 -12.79 -0.12 -10.39
N ASN A 12 -13.98 -0.55 -9.97
CA ASN A 12 -15.06 -0.91 -10.87
C ASN A 12 -15.57 0.31 -11.67
N ALA A 13 -15.67 1.48 -11.02
CA ALA A 13 -16.05 2.71 -11.69
C ALA A 13 -15.01 3.16 -12.73
N ILE A 14 -13.71 3.11 -12.37
CA ILE A 14 -12.61 3.45 -13.27
C ILE A 14 -12.58 2.52 -14.49
N LYS A 15 -12.64 1.21 -14.28
CA LYS A 15 -12.71 0.23 -15.38
C LYS A 15 -13.90 0.47 -16.30
N SER A 16 -15.07 0.84 -15.71
CA SER A 16 -16.27 1.14 -16.49
C SER A 16 -16.11 2.42 -17.31
N TYR A 17 -15.51 3.47 -16.73
CA TYR A 17 -15.27 4.74 -17.42
C TYR A 17 -14.18 4.64 -18.49
N PHE A 18 -13.22 3.73 -18.36
CA PHE A 18 -12.21 3.46 -19.38
C PHE A 18 -12.70 2.50 -20.49
N SER A 19 -13.91 1.95 -20.38
CA SER A 19 -14.47 1.09 -21.43
C SER A 19 -14.67 1.86 -22.72
N LYS A 20 -14.16 1.30 -23.82
CA LYS A 20 -14.21 1.89 -25.16
C LYS A 20 -15.17 1.12 -26.07
N ASP A 21 -15.70 1.81 -27.04
CA ASP A 21 -16.45 1.22 -28.14
C ASP A 21 -15.52 0.62 -29.20
N ASP A 22 -16.10 0.03 -30.26
CA ASP A 22 -15.34 -0.60 -31.34
C ASP A 22 -14.52 0.40 -32.18
N PHE A 23 -14.75 1.70 -32.00
CA PHE A 23 -14.04 2.80 -32.66
C PHE A 23 -12.94 3.41 -31.77
N GLY A 24 -12.79 2.92 -30.52
CA GLY A 24 -11.80 3.41 -29.57
C GLY A 24 -12.23 4.62 -28.76
N ASN A 25 -13.49 5.07 -28.85
CA ASN A 25 -14.04 6.16 -28.04
C ASN A 25 -14.54 5.62 -26.70
N TYR A 26 -14.44 6.43 -25.63
CA TYR A 26 -15.00 6.07 -24.33
C TYR A 26 -16.53 5.94 -24.42
N LYS A 27 -17.09 4.80 -23.97
CA LYS A 27 -18.55 4.53 -23.98
C LYS A 27 -19.33 5.57 -23.18
N ILE A 28 -18.73 6.10 -22.11
CA ILE A 28 -19.30 7.20 -21.33
C ILE A 28 -18.40 8.42 -21.52
N PRO A 29 -18.86 9.47 -22.23
CA PRO A 29 -18.11 10.69 -22.42
C PRO A 29 -17.72 11.34 -21.09
N ILE A 30 -16.59 12.03 -21.04
CA ILE A 30 -16.02 12.60 -19.81
C ILE A 30 -16.99 13.53 -19.08
N GLU A 31 -17.87 14.24 -19.81
CA GLU A 31 -18.88 15.14 -19.24
C GLU A 31 -19.97 14.39 -18.46
N ARG A 32 -20.21 13.11 -18.80
CA ARG A 32 -21.20 12.25 -18.14
C ARG A 32 -20.59 11.36 -17.06
N GLN A 33 -19.27 11.32 -16.95
CA GLN A 33 -18.60 10.62 -15.88
C GLN A 33 -18.76 11.41 -14.58
N ARG A 34 -19.49 10.86 -13.63
CA ARG A 34 -19.65 11.49 -12.31
C ARG A 34 -18.33 11.39 -11.53
N PRO A 35 -17.78 12.51 -11.01
CA PRO A 35 -16.66 12.44 -10.10
C PRO A 35 -16.99 11.59 -8.88
N ILE A 36 -16.03 10.81 -8.43
CA ILE A 36 -16.20 9.99 -7.21
C ILE A 36 -15.83 10.85 -6.01
N PHE A 37 -16.67 10.84 -4.98
CA PHE A 37 -16.42 11.56 -3.74
C PHE A 37 -16.32 10.59 -2.56
N LEU A 38 -15.13 10.49 -1.96
CA LEU A 38 -14.85 9.70 -0.77
C LEU A 38 -15.12 10.56 0.47
N MET A 39 -16.19 10.28 1.18
CA MET A 39 -16.49 10.89 2.46
C MET A 39 -16.04 9.94 3.57
N GLY A 40 -15.25 10.42 4.51
CA GLY A 40 -14.87 9.60 5.67
C GLY A 40 -13.94 10.33 6.63
N PRO A 41 -13.80 9.84 7.85
CA PRO A 41 -13.01 10.48 8.89
C PRO A 41 -11.52 10.58 8.50
N PRO A 42 -10.73 11.45 9.15
CA PRO A 42 -9.31 11.62 8.87
C PRO A 42 -8.50 10.37 9.22
N GLY A 43 -7.39 10.14 8.52
CA GLY A 43 -6.42 9.09 8.86
C GLY A 43 -6.84 7.64 8.55
N ILE A 44 -7.92 7.41 7.78
CA ILE A 44 -8.40 6.06 7.40
C ILE A 44 -7.79 5.53 6.09
N GLY A 45 -6.89 6.29 5.45
CA GLY A 45 -6.19 5.83 4.24
C GLY A 45 -6.83 6.24 2.92
N LYS A 46 -7.69 7.27 2.84
CA LYS A 46 -8.34 7.74 1.60
C LYS A 46 -7.32 8.03 0.48
N THR A 47 -6.23 8.71 0.79
CA THR A 47 -5.16 9.01 -0.17
C THR A 47 -4.37 7.76 -0.56
N ALA A 48 -4.04 6.90 0.42
CA ALA A 48 -3.25 5.69 0.18
C ALA A 48 -3.94 4.70 -0.78
N ILE A 49 -5.27 4.59 -0.76
CA ILE A 49 -5.98 3.73 -1.71
C ILE A 49 -5.92 4.25 -3.15
N MET A 50 -5.73 5.54 -3.38
CA MET A 50 -5.57 6.09 -4.73
C MET A 50 -4.25 5.65 -5.34
N GLU A 51 -3.17 5.67 -4.58
CA GLU A 51 -1.86 5.16 -4.99
C GLU A 51 -1.92 3.66 -5.32
N GLN A 52 -2.58 2.88 -4.46
CA GLN A 52 -2.78 1.45 -4.71
C GLN A 52 -3.59 1.18 -5.98
N ILE A 53 -4.68 1.92 -6.20
CA ILE A 53 -5.53 1.78 -7.38
C ILE A 53 -4.75 2.13 -8.65
N ALA A 54 -4.01 3.25 -8.63
CA ALA A 54 -3.20 3.68 -9.76
C ALA A 54 -2.13 2.63 -10.12
N SER A 55 -1.45 2.08 -9.11
CA SER A 55 -0.46 1.02 -9.28
C SER A 55 -1.08 -0.27 -9.83
N GLU A 56 -2.21 -0.72 -9.27
CA GLU A 56 -2.88 -1.96 -9.71
C GLU A 56 -3.45 -1.88 -11.13
N LEU A 57 -3.94 -0.70 -11.54
CA LEU A 57 -4.48 -0.48 -12.88
C LEU A 57 -3.41 -0.06 -13.89
N GLY A 58 -2.21 0.28 -13.45
CA GLY A 58 -1.14 0.77 -14.30
C GLY A 58 -1.46 2.13 -14.94
N VAL A 59 -2.19 3.01 -14.22
CA VAL A 59 -2.62 4.33 -14.70
C VAL A 59 -1.91 5.45 -13.93
N GLY A 60 -1.85 6.65 -14.53
CA GLY A 60 -1.25 7.81 -13.86
C GLY A 60 -2.07 8.31 -12.67
N LEU A 61 -1.39 8.86 -11.66
CA LEU A 61 -2.02 9.52 -10.52
C LEU A 61 -1.45 10.93 -10.38
N VAL A 62 -2.34 11.93 -10.45
CA VAL A 62 -2.06 13.31 -10.08
C VAL A 62 -2.88 13.65 -8.86
N SER A 63 -2.23 14.05 -7.76
CA SER A 63 -2.87 14.28 -6.46
C SER A 63 -2.62 15.70 -5.98
N TYR A 64 -3.69 16.38 -5.54
CA TYR A 64 -3.65 17.71 -4.95
C TYR A 64 -4.47 17.79 -3.67
N SER A 65 -3.91 18.43 -2.63
CA SER A 65 -4.69 18.90 -1.48
C SER A 65 -5.25 20.30 -1.78
N MET A 66 -6.57 20.41 -1.78
CA MET A 66 -7.26 21.63 -2.18
C MET A 66 -7.22 22.74 -1.13
N THR A 67 -6.84 22.45 0.11
CA THR A 67 -6.74 23.44 1.19
C THR A 67 -5.66 24.51 0.97
N HIS A 68 -4.62 24.17 0.20
CA HIS A 68 -3.49 25.05 -0.09
C HIS A 68 -3.66 25.86 -1.39
N HIS A 69 -4.72 25.58 -2.17
CA HIS A 69 -4.94 26.26 -3.44
C HIS A 69 -5.76 27.53 -3.28
N THR A 70 -5.23 28.60 -3.87
CA THR A 70 -5.96 29.86 -4.07
C THR A 70 -6.79 29.79 -5.35
N ARG A 71 -7.74 30.73 -5.52
CA ARG A 71 -8.49 30.84 -6.77
C ARG A 71 -7.58 31.00 -7.99
N GLN A 72 -6.47 31.72 -7.84
CA GLN A 72 -5.52 32.00 -8.92
C GLN A 72 -4.72 30.74 -9.32
N SER A 73 -4.26 29.95 -8.36
CA SER A 73 -3.54 28.71 -8.66
C SER A 73 -4.45 27.64 -9.27
N ALA A 74 -5.71 27.56 -8.82
CA ALA A 74 -6.66 26.57 -9.30
C ALA A 74 -7.27 26.91 -10.68
N LEU A 75 -7.54 28.20 -10.95
CA LEU A 75 -8.16 28.64 -12.20
C LEU A 75 -7.19 29.14 -13.25
N GLY A 76 -5.96 29.48 -12.86
CA GLY A 76 -5.01 30.22 -13.65
C GLY A 76 -5.12 31.74 -13.47
N LEU A 77 -4.17 32.47 -14.03
CA LEU A 77 -4.10 33.92 -13.97
C LEU A 77 -4.84 34.53 -15.16
N PRO A 78 -5.68 35.58 -14.96
CA PRO A 78 -6.28 36.28 -16.04
C PRO A 78 -5.22 37.09 -16.81
N PHE A 79 -5.27 37.06 -18.14
CA PHE A 79 -4.47 37.90 -19.01
C PHE A 79 -5.34 38.49 -20.13
N ILE A 80 -4.95 39.65 -20.67
CA ILE A 80 -5.67 40.34 -21.72
C ILE A 80 -5.08 39.95 -23.08
N LYS A 81 -5.94 39.45 -23.96
CA LYS A 81 -5.61 39.12 -25.35
C LYS A 81 -6.45 39.93 -26.30
N LYS A 82 -5.81 40.49 -27.32
CA LYS A 82 -6.54 41.20 -28.40
C LYS A 82 -7.10 40.17 -29.38
N ARG A 83 -8.37 40.30 -29.72
CA ARG A 83 -9.05 39.49 -30.74
C ARG A 83 -9.86 40.36 -31.67
N ILE A 84 -9.93 39.98 -32.93
CA ILE A 84 -10.73 40.64 -33.94
C ILE A 84 -12.03 39.83 -34.12
N TYR A 85 -13.15 40.49 -33.91
CA TYR A 85 -14.47 39.97 -34.19
C TYR A 85 -15.18 40.96 -35.13
N ASP A 86 -15.70 40.46 -36.23
CA ASP A 86 -16.41 41.25 -37.24
C ASP A 86 -15.64 42.51 -37.67
N GLY A 87 -14.31 42.37 -37.90
CA GLY A 87 -13.42 43.43 -38.32
C GLY A 87 -13.04 44.47 -37.24
N ARG A 88 -13.51 44.31 -36.01
CA ARG A 88 -13.17 45.18 -34.85
C ARG A 88 -12.31 44.50 -33.84
N GLU A 89 -11.33 45.23 -33.30
CA GLU A 89 -10.45 44.74 -32.26
C GLU A 89 -11.09 44.85 -30.86
N TYR A 90 -11.10 43.76 -30.11
CA TYR A 90 -11.61 43.69 -28.74
C TYR A 90 -10.51 43.16 -27.82
N SER A 91 -10.46 43.73 -26.62
CA SER A 91 -9.67 43.19 -25.53
C SER A 91 -10.48 42.12 -24.80
N VAL A 92 -10.02 40.88 -24.85
CA VAL A 92 -10.70 39.73 -24.22
C VAL A 92 -9.86 39.24 -23.07
N SER A 93 -10.49 39.02 -21.90
CA SER A 93 -9.86 38.38 -20.78
C SER A 93 -9.85 36.87 -20.98
N GLU A 94 -8.69 36.27 -20.94
CA GLU A 94 -8.49 34.83 -20.96
C GLU A 94 -7.74 34.42 -19.68
N TYR A 95 -7.81 33.13 -19.31
CA TYR A 95 -7.04 32.55 -18.18
C TYR A 95 -5.92 31.67 -18.71
N THR A 96 -4.77 31.72 -18.04
CA THR A 96 -3.71 30.73 -18.25
C THR A 96 -4.22 29.35 -17.85
N MET A 97 -3.55 28.30 -18.31
CA MET A 97 -3.89 26.95 -17.87
C MET A 97 -3.66 26.82 -16.35
N SER A 98 -4.61 26.22 -15.68
CA SER A 98 -4.52 25.86 -14.27
C SER A 98 -3.37 24.89 -14.03
N GLU A 99 -2.65 25.06 -12.92
CA GLU A 99 -1.59 24.12 -12.48
C GLU A 99 -2.11 22.68 -12.38
N ILE A 100 -3.34 22.51 -11.89
CA ILE A 100 -3.98 21.20 -11.74
C ILE A 100 -4.13 20.51 -13.11
N ILE A 101 -4.57 21.23 -14.13
CA ILE A 101 -4.70 20.66 -15.48
C ILE A 101 -3.33 20.49 -16.14
N ALA A 102 -2.41 21.45 -15.97
CA ALA A 102 -1.06 21.38 -16.52
C ALA A 102 -0.33 20.13 -16.02
N SER A 103 -0.43 19.80 -14.73
CA SER A 103 0.20 18.60 -14.16
C SER A 103 -0.34 17.29 -14.74
N VAL A 104 -1.60 17.26 -15.18
CA VAL A 104 -2.14 16.11 -15.91
C VAL A 104 -1.45 15.96 -17.27
N TYR A 105 -1.29 17.06 -18.02
CA TYR A 105 -0.57 17.04 -19.30
C TYR A 105 0.92 16.71 -19.12
N ASP A 106 1.56 17.28 -18.10
CA ASP A 106 2.96 16.97 -17.77
C ASP A 106 3.17 15.49 -17.45
N MET A 107 2.22 14.87 -16.73
CA MET A 107 2.23 13.44 -16.46
C MET A 107 2.12 12.62 -17.75
N MET A 108 1.21 13.00 -18.65
CA MET A 108 1.02 12.33 -19.94
C MET A 108 2.29 12.43 -20.81
N GLU A 109 2.92 13.60 -20.88
CA GLU A 109 4.13 13.81 -21.69
C GLU A 109 5.36 13.16 -21.09
N SER A 110 5.57 13.29 -19.78
CA SER A 110 6.82 12.85 -19.13
C SER A 110 6.87 11.34 -18.88
N VAL A 111 5.71 10.71 -18.63
CA VAL A 111 5.62 9.28 -18.30
C VAL A 111 5.05 8.47 -19.47
N GLY A 112 4.32 9.10 -20.39
CA GLY A 112 3.69 8.45 -21.55
C GLY A 112 2.37 7.75 -21.21
N VAL A 113 1.78 8.00 -20.04
CA VAL A 113 0.48 7.42 -19.65
C VAL A 113 -0.65 8.22 -20.28
N LYS A 114 -1.63 7.53 -20.88
CA LYS A 114 -2.80 8.15 -21.53
C LYS A 114 -4.02 8.20 -20.61
N GLU A 115 -4.08 7.31 -19.63
CA GLU A 115 -5.20 7.17 -18.70
C GLU A 115 -4.73 7.38 -17.27
N GLY A 116 -5.57 8.02 -16.45
CA GLY A 116 -5.15 8.37 -15.09
C GLY A 116 -6.29 8.81 -14.17
N ILE A 117 -5.89 9.08 -12.95
CA ILE A 117 -6.74 9.60 -11.88
C ILE A 117 -6.24 11.00 -11.51
N LEU A 118 -7.13 11.99 -11.55
CA LEU A 118 -6.92 13.26 -10.89
C LEU A 118 -7.61 13.19 -9.52
N PHE A 119 -6.80 13.12 -8.46
CA PHE A 119 -7.27 13.05 -7.09
C PHE A 119 -7.19 14.42 -6.41
N LEU A 120 -8.34 14.93 -5.94
CA LEU A 120 -8.46 16.21 -5.25
C LEU A 120 -8.87 15.95 -3.81
N ASP A 121 -7.91 16.01 -2.90
CA ASP A 121 -8.15 15.78 -1.47
C ASP A 121 -8.67 17.05 -0.79
N GLU A 122 -9.46 16.88 0.28
CA GLU A 122 -10.03 17.94 1.10
C GLU A 122 -10.87 18.96 0.29
N ILE A 123 -11.58 18.49 -0.75
CA ILE A 123 -12.35 19.34 -1.67
C ILE A 123 -13.45 20.15 -0.97
N ASN A 124 -13.97 19.67 0.14
CA ASN A 124 -14.99 20.35 0.93
C ASN A 124 -14.45 21.34 1.98
N CYS A 125 -13.11 21.51 2.02
CA CYS A 125 -12.42 22.49 2.84
C CYS A 125 -11.90 23.70 2.04
N VAL A 126 -12.25 23.82 0.76
CA VAL A 126 -11.81 24.93 -0.09
C VAL A 126 -12.38 26.26 0.37
N SER A 127 -11.66 27.35 0.09
CA SER A 127 -12.12 28.71 0.43
C SER A 127 -13.45 29.07 -0.25
N GLU A 128 -14.20 30.02 0.34
CA GLU A 128 -15.48 30.50 -0.21
C GLU A 128 -15.36 31.01 -1.64
N THR A 129 -14.25 31.65 -1.95
CA THR A 129 -14.00 32.22 -3.27
C THR A 129 -13.67 31.18 -4.32
N LEU A 130 -13.16 30.00 -3.90
CA LEU A 130 -12.80 28.92 -4.79
C LEU A 130 -13.93 27.88 -4.96
N ALA A 131 -14.75 27.67 -3.94
CA ALA A 131 -15.78 26.63 -3.94
C ALA A 131 -16.70 26.63 -5.19
N PRO A 132 -17.25 27.77 -5.66
CA PRO A 132 -18.10 27.78 -6.86
C PRO A 132 -17.37 27.30 -8.12
N ALA A 133 -16.10 27.67 -8.26
CA ALA A 133 -15.29 27.28 -9.40
C ALA A 133 -14.93 25.78 -9.36
N MET A 134 -14.69 25.23 -8.16
CA MET A 134 -14.46 23.80 -7.97
C MET A 134 -15.72 22.98 -8.26
N LEU A 135 -16.89 23.44 -7.83
CA LEU A 135 -18.15 22.78 -8.16
C LEU A 135 -18.41 22.77 -9.67
N GLN A 136 -18.14 23.89 -10.35
CA GLN A 136 -18.21 23.97 -11.81
C GLN A 136 -17.21 23.00 -12.47
N PHE A 137 -16.00 22.93 -11.95
CA PHE A 137 -14.98 21.99 -12.44
C PHE A 137 -15.40 20.53 -12.26
N LEU A 138 -15.94 20.16 -11.10
CA LEU A 138 -16.44 18.81 -10.86
C LEU A 138 -17.55 18.44 -11.85
N GLN A 139 -18.38 19.40 -12.23
CA GLN A 139 -19.48 19.18 -13.17
C GLN A 139 -19.00 19.06 -14.62
N TYR A 140 -18.17 20.01 -15.08
CA TYR A 140 -17.82 20.14 -16.52
C TYR A 140 -16.41 19.67 -16.85
N LYS A 141 -15.58 19.38 -15.85
CA LYS A 141 -14.17 19.01 -16.01
C LYS A 141 -13.34 20.09 -16.72
N ILE A 142 -13.72 21.36 -16.55
CA ILE A 142 -13.12 22.50 -17.23
C ILE A 142 -12.79 23.59 -16.19
N PHE A 143 -11.57 24.13 -16.28
CA PHE A 143 -11.19 25.39 -15.68
C PHE A 143 -10.96 26.44 -16.79
N GLY A 144 -11.77 27.51 -16.80
CA GLY A 144 -11.73 28.51 -17.86
C GLY A 144 -12.00 27.90 -19.23
N ARG A 145 -11.00 27.81 -20.10
CA ARG A 145 -11.07 27.17 -21.43
C ARG A 145 -10.39 25.81 -21.49
N HIS A 146 -9.70 25.43 -20.41
CA HIS A 146 -8.87 24.24 -20.39
C HIS A 146 -9.65 23.08 -19.77
N ARG A 147 -9.69 21.98 -20.50
CA ARG A 147 -10.36 20.74 -20.10
C ARG A 147 -9.32 19.71 -19.63
N ILE A 148 -9.72 18.85 -18.71
CA ILE A 148 -8.97 17.62 -18.42
C ILE A 148 -9.00 16.74 -19.69
N PRO A 149 -7.87 16.12 -20.08
CA PRO A 149 -7.82 15.18 -21.19
C PRO A 149 -8.77 13.99 -21.01
N ASP A 150 -9.30 13.49 -22.12
CA ASP A 150 -10.06 12.25 -22.12
C ASP A 150 -9.19 11.11 -21.56
N GLY A 151 -9.81 10.20 -20.78
CA GLY A 151 -9.09 9.13 -20.10
C GLY A 151 -8.60 9.51 -18.68
N TRP A 152 -8.90 10.74 -18.21
CA TRP A 152 -8.59 11.13 -16.83
C TRP A 152 -9.87 11.27 -16.00
N ILE A 153 -9.92 10.51 -14.91
CA ILE A 153 -11.09 10.43 -14.03
C ILE A 153 -10.84 11.28 -12.80
N VAL A 154 -11.85 12.05 -12.40
CA VAL A 154 -11.78 12.86 -11.18
C VAL A 154 -12.29 12.06 -10.01
N VAL A 155 -11.42 11.89 -9.01
CA VAL A 155 -11.76 11.35 -7.69
C VAL A 155 -11.47 12.42 -6.66
N THR A 156 -12.38 12.63 -5.73
CA THR A 156 -12.25 13.63 -4.68
C THR A 156 -12.38 12.99 -3.31
N ALA A 157 -11.84 13.61 -2.28
CA ALA A 157 -12.05 13.20 -0.91
C ALA A 157 -12.36 14.38 -0.01
N GLY A 158 -13.03 14.09 1.10
CA GLY A 158 -13.35 15.07 2.13
C GLY A 158 -13.62 14.41 3.47
N ASN A 159 -13.59 15.23 4.52
CA ASN A 159 -13.94 14.80 5.86
C ASN A 159 -15.35 15.25 6.21
N PRO A 160 -16.10 14.50 7.04
CA PRO A 160 -17.36 14.96 7.61
C PRO A 160 -17.18 16.22 8.49
N PRO A 161 -18.23 17.07 8.64
CA PRO A 161 -18.14 18.33 9.36
C PRO A 161 -17.73 18.20 10.83
N GLU A 162 -18.08 17.09 11.48
CA GLU A 162 -17.74 16.82 12.89
C GLU A 162 -16.23 16.71 13.15
N TYR A 163 -15.43 16.48 12.13
CA TYR A 163 -13.97 16.34 12.24
C TYR A 163 -13.20 17.61 11.90
N ASN A 164 -13.80 18.49 11.09
CA ASN A 164 -13.14 19.72 10.64
C ASN A 164 -14.14 20.86 10.49
N ASN A 165 -13.98 21.90 11.30
CA ASN A 165 -14.86 23.07 11.29
C ASN A 165 -14.80 23.90 10.00
N SER A 166 -13.78 23.70 9.16
CA SER A 166 -13.65 24.35 7.85
C SER A 166 -14.44 23.65 6.74
N VAL A 167 -15.06 22.52 7.04
CA VAL A 167 -15.84 21.74 6.09
C VAL A 167 -17.13 22.46 5.72
N ARG A 168 -17.44 22.45 4.43
CA ARG A 168 -18.72 22.92 3.88
C ARG A 168 -19.55 21.75 3.44
N GLU A 169 -20.81 21.79 3.78
CA GLU A 169 -21.78 20.84 3.26
C GLU A 169 -22.16 21.22 1.81
N PHE A 170 -22.16 20.23 0.95
CA PHE A 170 -22.65 20.40 -0.41
C PHE A 170 -24.18 20.30 -0.42
N ASP A 171 -24.79 21.13 -1.28
CA ASP A 171 -26.23 21.06 -1.53
C ASP A 171 -26.63 19.77 -2.28
N ILE A 172 -27.94 19.49 -2.31
CA ILE A 172 -28.49 18.32 -2.99
C ILE A 172 -28.13 18.32 -4.48
N VAL A 173 -28.09 19.49 -5.12
CA VAL A 173 -27.78 19.63 -6.55
C VAL A 173 -26.34 19.21 -6.83
N THR A 174 -25.43 19.53 -5.95
CA THR A 174 -24.02 19.11 -6.03
C THR A 174 -23.91 17.60 -5.79
N TRP A 175 -24.57 17.09 -4.75
CA TRP A 175 -24.54 15.65 -4.45
C TRP A 175 -25.10 14.81 -5.58
N ASP A 176 -26.15 15.23 -6.26
CA ASP A 176 -26.72 14.51 -7.41
C ASP A 176 -25.74 14.35 -8.58
N ARG A 177 -24.70 15.18 -8.66
CA ARG A 177 -23.66 15.14 -9.70
C ARG A 177 -22.44 14.33 -9.35
N LEU A 178 -22.33 13.88 -8.11
CA LEU A 178 -21.21 13.12 -7.59
C LEU A 178 -21.61 11.65 -7.36
N LYS A 179 -20.63 10.78 -7.37
CA LYS A 179 -20.76 9.39 -6.88
C LYS A 179 -20.20 9.34 -5.47
N ARG A 180 -21.07 9.50 -4.46
CA ARG A 180 -20.68 9.51 -3.06
C ARG A 180 -20.39 8.11 -2.56
N ILE A 181 -19.27 7.96 -1.84
CA ILE A 181 -18.83 6.74 -1.16
C ILE A 181 -18.48 7.13 0.28
N ASP A 182 -19.31 6.70 1.23
CA ASP A 182 -19.06 6.92 2.65
C ASP A 182 -18.21 5.78 3.20
N VAL A 183 -17.07 6.14 3.83
CA VAL A 183 -16.06 5.20 4.33
C VAL A 183 -15.94 5.32 5.84
N GLU A 184 -15.93 4.18 6.51
CA GLU A 184 -15.80 4.03 7.95
C GLU A 184 -14.51 3.28 8.31
N PRO A 185 -13.91 3.57 9.48
CA PRO A 185 -12.77 2.83 9.99
C PRO A 185 -13.13 1.36 10.22
N ASP A 186 -12.26 0.46 9.79
CA ASP A 186 -12.39 -0.98 10.01
C ASP A 186 -11.01 -1.56 10.36
N TYR A 187 -10.84 -2.01 11.61
CA TYR A 187 -9.58 -2.56 12.08
C TYR A 187 -9.17 -3.81 11.29
N ARG A 188 -10.11 -4.71 10.97
CA ARG A 188 -9.78 -5.96 10.26
C ARG A 188 -9.19 -5.68 8.88
N VAL A 189 -9.80 -4.74 8.16
CA VAL A 189 -9.30 -4.34 6.84
C VAL A 189 -7.98 -3.57 6.93
N TRP A 190 -7.82 -2.71 7.94
CA TRP A 190 -6.56 -2.03 8.18
C TRP A 190 -5.44 -3.00 8.54
N LYS A 191 -5.75 -4.08 9.28
CA LYS A 191 -4.78 -5.11 9.64
C LYS A 191 -4.16 -5.81 8.41
N GLU A 192 -4.95 -6.07 7.35
CA GLU A 192 -4.43 -6.59 6.08
C GLU A 192 -3.36 -5.64 5.48
N TYR A 193 -3.65 -4.35 5.47
CA TYR A 193 -2.70 -3.33 5.04
C TYR A 193 -1.48 -3.25 5.96
N ALA A 194 -1.69 -3.34 7.27
CA ALA A 194 -0.65 -3.29 8.28
C ALA A 194 0.39 -4.40 8.11
N TYR A 195 -0.02 -5.62 7.78
CA TYR A 195 0.89 -6.71 7.43
C TYR A 195 1.70 -6.43 6.17
N GLN A 196 1.07 -5.87 5.13
CA GLN A 196 1.77 -5.52 3.89
C GLN A 196 2.82 -4.44 4.10
N LYS A 197 2.55 -3.48 4.99
CA LYS A 197 3.46 -2.40 5.35
C LYS A 197 4.50 -2.80 6.40
N GLY A 198 4.32 -3.93 7.06
CA GLY A 198 5.18 -4.37 8.15
C GLY A 198 5.01 -3.51 9.40
N VAL A 199 3.77 -3.17 9.76
CA VAL A 199 3.47 -2.49 11.03
C VAL A 199 3.99 -3.33 12.19
N HIS A 200 4.50 -2.65 13.22
CA HIS A 200 5.16 -3.30 14.37
C HIS A 200 4.22 -4.30 15.07
N PRO A 201 4.69 -5.53 15.35
CA PRO A 201 3.84 -6.60 15.89
C PRO A 201 3.21 -6.27 17.24
N ALA A 202 3.87 -5.51 18.10
CA ALA A 202 3.28 -5.05 19.36
C ALA A 202 2.01 -4.21 19.15
N ILE A 203 1.92 -3.44 18.06
CA ILE A 203 0.71 -2.67 17.72
C ILE A 203 -0.40 -3.61 17.28
N LEU A 204 -0.10 -4.57 16.41
CA LEU A 204 -1.09 -5.51 15.90
C LEU A 204 -1.68 -6.36 17.02
N THR A 205 -0.83 -6.92 17.88
CA THR A 205 -1.27 -7.74 19.01
C THR A 205 -2.01 -6.94 20.08
N TYR A 206 -1.59 -5.70 20.35
CA TYR A 206 -2.34 -4.79 21.24
C TYR A 206 -3.75 -4.54 20.71
N LEU A 207 -3.86 -4.23 19.42
CA LEU A 207 -5.15 -3.93 18.80
C LEU A 207 -6.02 -5.18 18.59
N ASP A 208 -5.46 -6.38 18.52
CA ASP A 208 -6.24 -7.61 18.54
C ASP A 208 -6.97 -7.80 19.88
N ILE A 209 -6.33 -7.39 20.96
CA ILE A 209 -6.90 -7.44 22.32
C ILE A 209 -7.84 -6.25 22.54
N ASN A 210 -7.45 -5.05 22.09
CA ASN A 210 -8.14 -3.79 22.34
C ASN A 210 -8.62 -3.14 21.04
N LYS A 211 -9.54 -3.80 20.32
CA LYS A 211 -10.01 -3.37 18.99
C LYS A 211 -10.62 -1.97 18.97
N ASP A 212 -11.26 -1.56 20.06
CA ASP A 212 -11.89 -0.25 20.20
C ASP A 212 -10.87 0.91 20.27
N ASP A 213 -9.61 0.62 20.57
CA ASP A 213 -8.52 1.60 20.61
C ASP A 213 -7.93 1.89 19.22
N PHE A 214 -8.37 1.16 18.19
CA PHE A 214 -7.89 1.35 16.81
C PHE A 214 -8.23 2.73 16.24
N TYR A 215 -9.49 3.15 16.41
CA TYR A 215 -9.98 4.42 15.91
C TYR A 215 -10.93 5.04 16.92
N ARG A 216 -10.52 6.15 17.54
CA ARG A 216 -11.29 6.81 18.57
C ARG A 216 -11.12 8.33 18.50
N ILE A 217 -12.22 9.07 18.48
CA ILE A 217 -12.22 10.53 18.52
C ILE A 217 -13.22 10.95 19.58
N GLU A 218 -12.72 11.64 20.61
CA GLU A 218 -13.51 12.09 21.76
C GLU A 218 -13.31 13.59 21.96
N THR A 219 -14.40 14.30 22.18
CA THR A 219 -14.33 15.70 22.60
C THR A 219 -14.42 15.75 24.12
N THR A 220 -13.34 16.23 24.75
CA THR A 220 -13.25 16.43 26.21
C THR A 220 -13.24 17.91 26.54
N VAL A 221 -13.30 18.24 27.83
CA VAL A 221 -13.23 19.62 28.32
C VAL A 221 -11.88 20.27 27.94
N ASP A 222 -10.81 19.46 27.89
CA ASP A 222 -9.44 19.92 27.61
C ASP A 222 -9.12 19.94 26.10
N GLY A 223 -10.06 19.55 25.23
CA GLY A 223 -9.88 19.50 23.80
C GLY A 223 -10.33 18.19 23.15
N LYS A 224 -9.86 17.93 21.93
CA LYS A 224 -10.13 16.69 21.21
C LYS A 224 -9.03 15.67 21.45
N ASN A 225 -9.38 14.54 22.04
CA ASN A 225 -8.51 13.37 22.14
C ASN A 225 -8.81 12.43 20.99
N PHE A 226 -7.79 11.96 20.29
CA PHE A 226 -8.00 11.10 19.14
C PHE A 226 -6.89 10.09 18.92
N VAL A 227 -7.28 8.96 18.35
CA VAL A 227 -6.40 7.92 17.81
C VAL A 227 -6.91 7.55 16.43
N THR A 228 -6.02 7.43 15.46
CA THR A 228 -6.36 7.12 14.08
C THR A 228 -5.46 6.01 13.53
N ALA A 229 -5.87 5.37 12.44
CA ALA A 229 -5.04 4.40 11.74
C ALA A 229 -3.68 4.97 11.29
N ARG A 230 -3.64 6.26 10.90
CA ARG A 230 -2.39 6.97 10.58
C ARG A 230 -1.48 7.05 11.81
N GLY A 231 -2.03 7.45 12.97
CA GLY A 231 -1.25 7.55 14.21
C GLY A 231 -0.57 6.23 14.58
N TRP A 232 -1.27 5.10 14.44
CA TRP A 232 -0.70 3.77 14.65
C TRP A 232 0.40 3.42 13.64
N SER A 233 0.21 3.77 12.35
CA SER A 233 1.22 3.51 11.33
C SER A 233 2.48 4.34 11.54
N ASP A 234 2.34 5.63 11.82
CA ASP A 234 3.45 6.54 12.05
C ASP A 234 4.21 6.17 13.34
N LEU A 235 3.49 5.77 14.39
CA LEU A 235 4.09 5.24 15.62
C LEU A 235 4.89 3.95 15.35
N SER A 236 4.37 3.05 14.53
CA SER A 236 5.08 1.83 14.14
C SER A 236 6.44 2.10 13.51
N ASP A 237 6.48 3.03 12.56
CA ASP A 237 7.72 3.40 11.88
C ASP A 237 8.72 3.98 12.88
N MET A 238 8.25 4.81 13.80
CA MET A 238 9.10 5.39 14.82
C MET A 238 9.60 4.37 15.85
N ILE A 239 8.76 3.44 16.31
CA ILE A 239 9.19 2.34 17.20
C ILE A 239 10.34 1.58 16.57
N ARG A 240 10.21 1.15 15.29
CA ARG A 240 11.28 0.41 14.58
C ARG A 240 12.59 1.20 14.51
N LEU A 241 12.51 2.51 14.26
CA LEU A 241 13.71 3.38 14.23
C LEU A 241 14.33 3.54 15.62
N TYR A 242 13.51 3.66 16.67
CA TYR A 242 13.99 3.73 18.06
C TYR A 242 14.68 2.43 18.45
N GLU A 243 14.10 1.27 18.15
CA GLU A 243 14.73 -0.04 18.38
C GLU A 243 16.07 -0.16 17.65
N GLN A 244 16.13 0.22 16.36
CA GLN A 244 17.36 0.18 15.57
C GLN A 244 18.46 1.08 16.13
N ASN A 245 18.10 2.21 16.73
CA ASN A 245 19.03 3.15 17.32
C ASN A 245 19.28 2.91 18.83
N GLY A 246 18.67 1.88 19.42
CA GLY A 246 18.79 1.58 20.86
C GLY A 246 18.16 2.64 21.77
N LEU A 247 17.14 3.37 21.27
CA LEU A 247 16.41 4.39 22.02
C LEU A 247 15.20 3.76 22.73
N ALA A 248 14.87 4.29 23.91
CA ALA A 248 13.73 3.81 24.68
C ALA A 248 12.40 4.31 24.07
N VAL A 249 11.46 3.39 23.92
CA VAL A 249 10.06 3.70 23.54
C VAL A 249 9.26 3.81 24.82
N ASP A 250 8.85 5.03 25.16
CA ASP A 250 8.13 5.35 26.39
C ASP A 250 6.75 5.97 26.12
N GLU A 251 5.99 6.22 27.19
CA GLU A 251 4.68 6.87 27.11
C GLU A 251 4.75 8.25 26.43
N LEU A 252 5.85 8.99 26.60
CA LEU A 252 6.00 10.33 26.02
C LEU A 252 6.10 10.27 24.51
N LEU A 253 6.85 9.31 23.97
CA LEU A 253 6.90 9.06 22.54
C LEU A 253 5.52 8.64 22.01
N VAL A 254 4.90 7.66 22.63
CA VAL A 254 3.60 7.11 22.21
C VAL A 254 2.52 8.19 22.16
N ALA A 255 2.46 9.07 23.19
CA ALA A 255 1.47 10.14 23.27
C ALA A 255 1.60 11.21 22.17
N GLN A 256 2.76 11.32 21.51
CA GLN A 256 2.94 12.24 20.36
C GLN A 256 2.17 11.76 19.12
N TYR A 257 1.95 10.45 18.97
CA TYR A 257 1.23 9.84 17.85
C TYR A 257 -0.20 9.47 18.20
N LEU A 258 -0.41 8.97 19.41
CA LEU A 258 -1.72 8.59 19.93
C LEU A 258 -2.20 9.69 20.91
N GLN A 259 -2.90 10.67 20.38
CA GLN A 259 -3.35 11.83 21.16
C GLN A 259 -4.57 11.49 22.05
N ASN A 260 -4.48 10.35 22.74
CA ASN A 260 -5.37 9.91 23.81
C ASN A 260 -4.50 9.33 24.92
N HIS A 261 -4.36 10.07 26.01
CA HIS A 261 -3.45 9.72 27.11
C HIS A 261 -3.72 8.32 27.70
N LYS A 262 -4.99 7.91 27.80
CA LYS A 262 -5.34 6.58 28.32
C LYS A 262 -4.81 5.47 27.41
N ILE A 263 -5.06 5.59 26.10
CA ILE A 263 -4.62 4.62 25.11
C ILE A 263 -3.08 4.63 25.02
N ALA A 264 -2.46 5.80 24.99
CA ALA A 264 -1.01 5.93 24.94
C ALA A 264 -0.32 5.24 26.13
N LYS A 265 -0.82 5.48 27.34
CA LYS A 265 -0.33 4.82 28.54
C LYS A 265 -0.52 3.29 28.52
N ASN A 266 -1.71 2.84 28.14
CA ASN A 266 -2.01 1.41 28.05
C ASN A 266 -1.09 0.71 27.04
N PHE A 267 -0.89 1.33 25.88
CA PHE A 267 0.00 0.77 24.86
C PHE A 267 1.47 0.78 25.32
N ALA A 268 1.96 1.84 25.97
CA ALA A 268 3.32 1.88 26.48
C ALA A 268 3.59 0.75 27.48
N ILE A 269 2.66 0.52 28.42
CA ILE A 269 2.74 -0.60 29.39
C ILE A 269 2.74 -1.95 28.65
N TYR A 270 1.87 -2.11 27.64
CA TYR A 270 1.83 -3.31 26.83
C TYR A 270 3.11 -3.54 26.04
N TYR A 271 3.71 -2.48 25.48
CA TYR A 271 4.96 -2.56 24.73
C TYR A 271 6.14 -3.03 25.59
N ASP A 272 6.24 -2.54 26.84
CA ASP A 272 7.25 -3.04 27.79
C ASP A 272 7.07 -4.53 28.08
N LEU A 273 5.83 -4.98 28.26
CA LEU A 273 5.50 -6.38 28.47
C LEU A 273 5.82 -7.24 27.24
N PHE A 274 5.49 -6.75 26.05
CA PHE A 274 5.79 -7.40 24.78
C PHE A 274 7.30 -7.61 24.59
N ASN A 275 8.12 -6.62 24.92
CA ASN A 275 9.58 -6.73 24.85
C ASN A 275 10.14 -7.73 25.87
N LYS A 276 9.53 -7.82 27.05
CA LYS A 276 9.88 -8.86 28.02
C LYS A 276 9.58 -10.25 27.46
N TYR A 277 8.43 -10.46 26.83
CA TYR A 277 8.09 -11.73 26.19
C TYR A 277 9.04 -12.07 25.04
N LYS A 278 9.42 -11.09 24.22
CA LYS A 278 10.41 -11.26 23.15
C LYS A 278 11.74 -11.81 23.66
N SER A 279 12.20 -11.29 24.80
CA SER A 279 13.42 -11.78 25.48
C SER A 279 13.23 -13.16 26.09
N ASP A 280 12.11 -13.40 26.75
CA ASP A 280 11.87 -14.62 27.53
C ASP A 280 11.63 -15.86 26.63
N TYR A 281 10.96 -15.69 25.49
CA TYR A 281 10.61 -16.78 24.57
C TYR A 281 11.68 -17.10 23.53
N GLN A 282 12.71 -16.26 23.39
CA GLN A 282 13.82 -16.50 22.47
C GLN A 282 13.35 -16.97 21.07
N VAL A 283 12.49 -16.19 20.41
CA VAL A 283 11.83 -16.51 19.13
C VAL A 283 12.76 -17.19 18.10
N PRO A 284 14.02 -16.76 17.90
CA PRO A 284 14.91 -17.43 16.95
C PRO A 284 15.12 -18.92 17.24
N THR A 285 15.12 -19.34 18.51
CA THR A 285 15.27 -20.76 18.87
C THR A 285 14.04 -21.59 18.52
N ILE A 286 12.85 -20.97 18.54
CA ILE A 286 11.60 -21.60 18.11
C ILE A 286 11.61 -21.77 16.59
N LEU A 287 12.00 -20.74 15.83
CA LEU A 287 12.14 -20.82 14.37
C LEU A 287 13.14 -21.92 13.96
N ASP A 288 14.27 -22.03 14.66
CA ASP A 288 15.26 -23.10 14.44
C ASP A 288 14.75 -24.51 14.82
N GLY A 289 13.57 -24.64 15.43
CA GLY A 289 13.05 -25.90 15.94
C GLY A 289 13.81 -26.42 17.20
N LYS A 290 14.44 -25.51 17.94
CA LYS A 290 15.29 -25.82 19.12
C LYS A 290 14.76 -25.19 20.41
N ALA A 291 13.45 -24.95 20.51
CA ALA A 291 12.83 -24.43 21.71
C ALA A 291 13.08 -25.36 22.90
N SER A 292 13.54 -24.81 24.02
CA SER A 292 13.76 -25.58 25.24
C SER A 292 12.42 -25.99 25.88
N ASP A 293 12.45 -27.06 26.69
CA ASP A 293 11.27 -27.51 27.45
C ASP A 293 10.73 -26.41 28.37
N ASP A 294 11.63 -25.60 28.96
CA ASP A 294 11.23 -24.45 29.80
C ASP A 294 10.39 -23.40 29.01
N ILE A 295 10.77 -23.12 27.76
CA ILE A 295 10.02 -22.22 26.88
C ILE A 295 8.65 -22.81 26.56
N LYS A 296 8.57 -24.10 26.25
CA LYS A 296 7.31 -24.80 25.93
C LYS A 296 6.38 -24.84 27.14
N GLU A 297 6.88 -25.21 28.31
CA GLU A 297 6.12 -25.25 29.58
C GLU A 297 5.58 -23.86 29.94
N ARG A 298 6.41 -22.81 29.79
CA ARG A 298 5.99 -21.43 30.01
C ARG A 298 4.89 -21.03 29.06
N ALA A 299 5.03 -21.29 27.78
CA ALA A 299 4.01 -20.94 26.77
C ALA A 299 2.68 -21.71 27.03
N LYS A 300 2.77 -22.96 27.48
CA LYS A 300 1.62 -23.80 27.84
C LYS A 300 0.84 -23.25 29.03
N SER A 301 1.56 -22.73 30.04
CA SER A 301 0.98 -22.14 31.24
C SER A 301 0.60 -20.67 31.11
N ALA A 302 0.97 -20.02 29.98
CA ALA A 302 0.75 -18.59 29.75
C ALA A 302 -0.75 -18.24 29.68
N LYS A 303 -1.09 -17.01 30.09
CA LYS A 303 -2.42 -16.44 29.89
C LYS A 303 -2.65 -16.15 28.40
N PHE A 304 -3.90 -16.06 28.00
CA PHE A 304 -4.28 -15.86 26.60
C PHE A 304 -3.62 -14.62 25.97
N ASP A 305 -3.53 -13.50 26.69
CA ASP A 305 -2.87 -12.27 26.21
C ASP A 305 -1.36 -12.48 25.94
N GLU A 306 -0.69 -13.25 26.81
CA GLU A 306 0.73 -13.61 26.62
C GLU A 306 0.89 -14.55 25.43
N ARG A 307 -0.01 -15.52 25.24
CA ARG A 307 -0.02 -16.41 24.07
C ARG A 307 -0.25 -15.65 22.76
N LEU A 308 -1.15 -14.67 22.75
CA LEU A 308 -1.35 -13.78 21.58
C LEU A 308 -0.09 -12.96 21.29
N ALA A 309 0.58 -12.44 22.32
CA ALA A 309 1.83 -11.72 22.13
C ALA A 309 2.93 -12.62 21.55
N LEU A 310 3.04 -13.87 22.03
CA LEU A 310 3.97 -14.86 21.49
C LEU A 310 3.66 -15.21 20.04
N LEU A 311 2.39 -15.44 19.69
CA LEU A 311 1.96 -15.65 18.29
C LEU A 311 2.32 -14.47 17.39
N GLY A 312 2.09 -13.24 17.86
CA GLY A 312 2.48 -12.03 17.14
C GLY A 312 3.98 -11.95 16.88
N LEU A 313 4.80 -12.32 17.86
CA LEU A 313 6.26 -12.40 17.72
C LEU A 313 6.69 -13.46 16.70
N LEU A 314 6.08 -14.64 16.74
CA LEU A 314 6.35 -15.73 15.81
C LEU A 314 5.93 -15.37 14.37
N LEU A 315 4.74 -14.78 14.23
CA LEU A 315 4.24 -14.31 12.94
C LEU A 315 5.11 -13.23 12.33
N ASP A 316 5.53 -12.22 13.11
CA ASP A 316 6.42 -11.16 12.61
C ASP A 316 7.74 -11.73 12.10
N ALA A 317 8.35 -12.64 12.87
CA ALA A 317 9.60 -13.25 12.50
C ALA A 317 9.47 -14.11 11.22
N VAL A 318 8.47 -14.98 11.14
CA VAL A 318 8.25 -15.82 9.95
C VAL A 318 7.88 -14.98 8.74
N ILE A 319 6.94 -14.03 8.86
CA ILE A 319 6.52 -13.17 7.74
C ILE A 319 7.70 -12.34 7.22
N ALA A 320 8.65 -11.92 8.08
CA ALA A 320 9.85 -11.24 7.65
C ALA A 320 10.73 -12.12 6.74
N GLU A 321 10.90 -13.39 7.09
CA GLU A 321 11.64 -14.36 6.25
C GLU A 321 10.90 -14.65 4.93
N LEU A 322 9.58 -14.88 4.97
CA LEU A 322 8.77 -15.09 3.76
C LEU A 322 8.80 -13.87 2.84
N ARG A 323 8.79 -12.66 3.41
CA ARG A 323 8.96 -11.41 2.66
C ARG A 323 10.33 -11.33 2.01
N SER A 324 11.40 -11.69 2.73
CA SER A 324 12.77 -11.72 2.20
C SER A 324 12.87 -12.63 0.97
N VAL A 325 12.28 -13.81 1.01
CA VAL A 325 12.20 -14.75 -0.13
C VAL A 325 11.43 -14.12 -1.30
N ASN A 326 10.27 -13.53 -1.05
CA ASN A 326 9.47 -12.87 -2.10
C ASN A 326 10.23 -11.73 -2.80
N LEU A 327 10.90 -10.86 -2.03
CA LEU A 327 11.72 -9.77 -2.57
C LEU A 327 12.90 -10.29 -3.39
N ALA A 328 13.52 -11.39 -2.97
CA ALA A 328 14.60 -12.04 -3.72
C ALA A 328 14.08 -12.66 -5.03
N GLU A 329 12.87 -13.25 -5.04
CA GLU A 329 12.22 -13.74 -6.25
C GLU A 329 11.93 -12.61 -7.25
N LEU A 330 11.33 -11.51 -6.79
CA LEU A 330 11.04 -10.35 -7.63
C LEU A 330 12.33 -9.78 -8.23
N SER A 331 13.38 -9.66 -7.42
CA SER A 331 14.70 -9.20 -7.87
C SER A 331 15.31 -10.13 -8.92
N LEU A 332 15.19 -11.44 -8.74
CA LEU A 332 15.72 -12.44 -9.68
C LEU A 332 14.92 -12.44 -11.00
N ALA A 333 13.60 -12.24 -10.95
CA ALA A 333 12.75 -12.13 -12.14
C ALA A 333 13.07 -10.87 -12.97
N GLU A 334 13.28 -9.72 -12.30
CA GLU A 334 13.70 -8.48 -12.95
C GLU A 334 15.10 -8.61 -13.56
N LEU A 335 16.03 -9.24 -12.83
CA LEU A 335 17.36 -9.56 -13.34
C LEU A 335 17.31 -10.45 -14.58
N LEU A 336 16.48 -11.51 -14.56
CA LEU A 336 16.29 -12.39 -15.72
C LEU A 336 15.80 -11.61 -16.94
N THR A 337 14.84 -10.70 -16.73
CA THR A 337 14.29 -9.84 -17.79
C THR A 337 15.38 -8.96 -18.37
N SER A 338 16.17 -8.30 -17.53
CA SER A 338 17.30 -7.45 -17.93
C SER A 338 18.37 -8.23 -18.68
N LEU A 339 18.72 -9.44 -18.23
CA LEU A 339 19.72 -10.29 -18.90
C LEU A 339 19.24 -10.82 -20.24
N LYS A 340 17.94 -11.11 -20.41
CA LYS A 340 17.35 -11.50 -21.72
C LYS A 340 17.53 -10.36 -22.75
N VAL A 341 17.28 -9.12 -22.34
CA VAL A 341 17.46 -7.95 -23.22
C VAL A 341 18.94 -7.72 -23.52
N ALA A 342 19.79 -7.76 -22.50
CA ALA A 342 21.25 -7.62 -22.67
C ALA A 342 21.84 -8.67 -23.61
N ARG A 343 21.35 -9.92 -23.59
CA ARG A 343 21.78 -10.99 -24.49
C ARG A 343 21.63 -10.63 -25.97
N VAL A 344 20.51 -9.98 -26.33
CA VAL A 344 20.27 -9.57 -27.72
C VAL A 344 21.27 -8.50 -28.16
N GLU A 345 21.70 -7.63 -27.27
CA GLU A 345 22.72 -6.62 -27.56
C GLU A 345 24.13 -7.21 -27.61
N LEU A 346 24.46 -8.14 -26.71
CA LEU A 346 25.74 -8.85 -26.68
C LEU A 346 25.98 -9.71 -27.93
N ALA A 347 24.93 -10.13 -28.62
CA ALA A 347 25.03 -10.87 -29.88
C ALA A 347 25.40 -9.99 -31.09
N LYS A 348 25.33 -8.66 -30.95
CA LYS A 348 25.69 -7.73 -32.05
C LYS A 348 27.22 -7.55 -32.10
N SER A 349 27.78 -7.74 -33.29
CA SER A 349 29.23 -7.56 -33.53
C SER A 349 29.64 -6.12 -33.22
N GLY A 350 30.73 -5.94 -32.43
CA GLY A 350 31.34 -4.65 -32.14
C GLY A 350 30.79 -3.90 -30.91
N SER A 351 29.84 -4.47 -30.15
CA SER A 351 29.41 -3.85 -28.89
C SER A 351 30.31 -4.29 -27.73
N GLU A 352 30.76 -3.33 -26.93
CA GLU A 352 31.45 -3.61 -25.67
C GLU A 352 30.46 -4.23 -24.68
N PRO A 353 30.73 -5.45 -24.14
CA PRO A 353 29.78 -6.17 -23.29
C PRO A 353 29.30 -5.40 -22.05
N ALA A 354 30.20 -4.62 -21.43
CA ALA A 354 29.84 -3.79 -20.27
C ALA A 354 28.78 -2.74 -20.61
N ASN A 355 28.83 -2.15 -21.82
CA ASN A 355 27.86 -1.15 -22.25
C ASN A 355 26.45 -1.74 -22.44
N ALA A 356 26.33 -3.01 -22.89
CA ALA A 356 25.04 -3.68 -23.00
C ALA A 356 24.36 -3.85 -21.62
N VAL A 357 25.13 -4.17 -20.59
CA VAL A 357 24.64 -4.25 -19.20
C VAL A 357 24.35 -2.86 -18.63
N GLN A 358 25.22 -1.86 -18.90
CA GLN A 358 25.01 -0.48 -18.44
C GLN A 358 23.68 0.10 -18.96
N LYS A 359 23.32 -0.17 -20.20
CA LYS A 359 22.00 0.25 -20.73
C LYS A 359 20.82 -0.30 -19.93
N GLN A 360 20.93 -1.54 -19.39
CA GLN A 360 19.88 -2.09 -18.55
C GLN A 360 19.76 -1.35 -17.20
N ILE A 361 20.87 -0.93 -16.64
CA ILE A 361 20.90 -0.08 -15.44
C ILE A 361 20.19 1.25 -15.72
N ASP A 362 20.47 1.87 -16.87
CA ASP A 362 19.86 3.15 -17.26
C ASP A 362 18.34 2.99 -17.49
N LEU A 363 17.90 1.88 -18.11
CA LEU A 363 16.48 1.57 -18.31
C LEU A 363 15.76 1.36 -16.98
N LEU A 364 16.33 0.60 -16.05
CA LEU A 364 15.75 0.38 -14.73
C LEU A 364 15.70 1.67 -13.91
N SER A 365 16.74 2.50 -14.01
CA SER A 365 16.78 3.82 -13.34
C SER A 365 15.66 4.73 -13.86
N LYS A 366 15.41 4.74 -15.16
CA LYS A 366 14.27 5.46 -15.76
C LYS A 366 12.94 4.87 -15.33
N LYS A 367 12.83 3.53 -15.28
CA LYS A 367 11.61 2.83 -14.78
C LYS A 367 11.28 3.27 -13.37
N ILE A 368 12.27 3.36 -12.47
CA ILE A 368 12.08 3.82 -11.09
C ILE A 368 11.60 5.28 -11.07
N VAL A 369 12.30 6.18 -11.77
CA VAL A 369 11.94 7.61 -11.79
C VAL A 369 10.52 7.82 -12.33
N ASN A 370 10.20 7.20 -13.46
CA ASN A 370 8.88 7.32 -14.07
C ASN A 370 7.78 6.66 -13.22
N GLY A 371 8.06 5.48 -12.67
CA GLY A 371 7.12 4.76 -11.82
C GLY A 371 6.79 5.50 -10.52
N LYS A 372 7.80 6.12 -9.89
CA LYS A 372 7.60 6.99 -8.72
C LYS A 372 6.77 8.22 -9.08
N ARG A 373 7.08 8.88 -10.19
CA ARG A 373 6.35 10.07 -10.64
C ARG A 373 4.89 9.79 -10.94
N ALA A 374 4.59 8.62 -11.51
CA ALA A 374 3.24 8.19 -11.84
C ALA A 374 2.52 7.44 -10.71
N SER A 375 3.20 7.16 -9.59
CA SER A 375 2.71 6.29 -8.50
C SER A 375 2.30 4.89 -8.98
N THR A 376 2.94 4.39 -10.06
CA THR A 376 2.64 3.07 -10.65
C THR A 376 3.58 1.96 -10.18
N LEU A 377 4.60 2.28 -9.39
CA LEU A 377 5.60 1.32 -8.91
C LEU A 377 5.34 1.00 -7.43
N SER A 378 5.11 -0.27 -7.12
CA SER A 378 4.98 -0.70 -5.73
C SER A 378 6.31 -0.64 -4.98
N THR A 379 6.28 -0.60 -3.65
CA THR A 379 7.50 -0.62 -2.82
C THR A 379 8.35 -1.87 -3.06
N ASP A 380 7.71 -3.03 -3.28
CA ASP A 380 8.39 -4.29 -3.55
C ASP A 380 9.05 -4.30 -4.94
N ASP A 381 8.36 -3.77 -5.96
CA ASP A 381 8.93 -3.62 -7.31
C ASP A 381 10.06 -2.60 -7.34
N GLU A 382 9.94 -1.53 -6.57
CA GLU A 382 11.01 -0.55 -6.40
C GLU A 382 12.26 -1.19 -5.79
N TYR A 383 12.08 -1.97 -4.72
CA TYR A 383 13.16 -2.74 -4.10
C TYR A 383 13.79 -3.71 -5.09
N ALA A 384 12.98 -4.44 -5.87
CA ALA A 384 13.48 -5.36 -6.89
C ALA A 384 14.31 -4.66 -7.96
N CYS A 385 13.88 -3.48 -8.42
CA CYS A 385 14.64 -2.67 -9.37
C CYS A 385 15.98 -2.21 -8.78
N TYR A 386 16.00 -1.67 -7.55
CA TYR A 386 17.27 -1.24 -6.91
C TYR A 386 18.22 -2.40 -6.66
N SER A 387 17.71 -3.53 -6.16
CA SER A 387 18.48 -4.74 -5.95
C SER A 387 19.08 -5.24 -7.27
N THR A 388 18.31 -5.25 -8.33
CA THR A 388 18.76 -5.64 -9.69
C THR A 388 19.84 -4.68 -10.20
N ILE A 389 19.67 -3.37 -10.03
CA ILE A 389 20.68 -2.37 -10.42
C ILE A 389 22.00 -2.62 -9.69
N ALA A 390 21.97 -2.91 -8.40
CA ALA A 390 23.17 -3.22 -7.63
C ALA A 390 23.90 -4.44 -8.21
N VAL A 391 23.15 -5.51 -8.51
CA VAL A 391 23.69 -6.72 -9.14
C VAL A 391 24.27 -6.45 -10.52
N LEU A 392 23.60 -5.68 -11.36
CA LEU A 392 24.09 -5.33 -12.69
C LEU A 392 25.35 -4.47 -12.63
N LYS A 393 25.49 -3.57 -11.65
CA LYS A 393 26.73 -2.80 -11.42
C LYS A 393 27.91 -3.72 -11.06
N ASP A 394 27.70 -4.71 -10.20
CA ASP A 394 28.72 -5.72 -9.90
C ASP A 394 29.12 -6.49 -11.17
N MET A 395 28.14 -6.89 -11.99
CA MET A 395 28.38 -7.56 -13.28
C MET A 395 29.19 -6.68 -14.24
N VAL A 396 28.87 -5.40 -14.38
CA VAL A 396 29.65 -4.44 -15.18
C VAL A 396 31.10 -4.39 -14.68
N SER A 397 31.31 -4.32 -13.37
CA SER A 397 32.66 -4.30 -12.79
C SER A 397 33.46 -5.58 -13.09
N ILE A 398 32.81 -6.74 -13.09
CA ILE A 398 33.41 -8.03 -13.44
C ILE A 398 33.82 -8.05 -14.94
N LEU A 399 32.94 -7.54 -15.83
CA LEU A 399 33.22 -7.50 -17.27
C LEU A 399 34.36 -6.56 -17.61
N HIS A 400 34.46 -5.39 -16.97
CA HIS A 400 35.58 -4.45 -17.16
C HIS A 400 36.92 -5.06 -16.74
N LYS A 401 36.98 -5.79 -15.61
CA LYS A 401 38.21 -6.44 -15.14
C LYS A 401 38.74 -7.51 -16.11
N LYS A 402 37.87 -8.06 -16.94
CA LYS A 402 38.18 -9.15 -17.89
C LYS A 402 38.18 -8.72 -19.35
N SER A 403 38.06 -7.41 -19.60
CA SER A 403 38.16 -6.84 -20.97
C SER A 403 39.58 -6.98 -21.55
N PRO A 404 39.73 -7.33 -22.86
CA PRO A 404 38.69 -7.60 -23.85
C PRO A 404 38.09 -9.02 -23.72
N ILE A 405 36.75 -9.10 -23.75
CA ILE A 405 35.99 -10.35 -23.63
C ILE A 405 34.94 -10.41 -24.77
N SER A 406 34.73 -11.58 -25.36
CA SER A 406 33.69 -11.77 -26.36
C SER A 406 32.27 -11.68 -25.76
N GLY A 407 31.28 -11.27 -26.56
CA GLY A 407 29.89 -11.22 -26.09
C GLY A 407 29.34 -12.57 -25.58
N ILE A 408 29.79 -13.68 -26.18
CA ILE A 408 29.41 -15.04 -25.78
C ILE A 408 29.99 -15.39 -24.40
N GLU A 409 31.26 -15.10 -24.19
CA GLU A 409 31.92 -15.35 -22.90
C GLU A 409 31.39 -14.43 -21.79
N ALA A 410 31.12 -13.17 -22.12
CA ALA A 410 30.47 -12.24 -21.22
C ALA A 410 29.08 -12.78 -20.78
N PHE A 411 28.27 -13.22 -21.71
CA PHE A 411 26.96 -13.79 -21.37
C PHE A 411 27.08 -15.07 -20.50
N LYS A 412 28.08 -15.92 -20.76
CA LYS A 412 28.33 -17.10 -19.93
C LYS A 412 28.65 -16.72 -18.50
N GLN A 413 29.40 -15.66 -18.27
CA GLN A 413 29.70 -15.15 -16.91
C GLN A 413 28.47 -14.57 -16.22
N LEU A 414 27.67 -13.77 -16.96
CA LEU A 414 26.42 -13.22 -16.44
C LEU A 414 25.45 -14.34 -16.03
N LYS A 415 25.38 -15.40 -16.85
CA LYS A 415 24.57 -16.59 -16.55
C LYS A 415 25.08 -17.31 -15.29
N THR A 416 26.37 -17.47 -15.13
CA THR A 416 26.95 -18.13 -13.94
C THR A 416 26.59 -17.35 -12.65
N GLU A 417 26.63 -16.04 -12.68
CA GLU A 417 26.26 -15.20 -11.53
C GLU A 417 24.75 -15.27 -11.26
N PHE A 418 23.93 -15.32 -12.31
CA PHE A 418 22.50 -15.55 -12.17
C PHE A 418 22.17 -16.92 -11.55
N ASP A 419 22.81 -18.00 -12.04
CA ASP A 419 22.61 -19.36 -11.54
C ASP A 419 23.00 -19.48 -10.06
N LYS A 420 24.08 -18.80 -9.64
CA LYS A 420 24.47 -18.73 -8.24
C LYS A 420 23.38 -18.09 -7.36
N ARG A 421 22.82 -16.94 -7.80
CA ARG A 421 21.75 -16.24 -7.08
C ARG A 421 20.46 -17.07 -7.02
N SER A 422 20.13 -17.76 -8.11
CA SER A 422 19.00 -18.69 -8.14
C SER A 422 19.16 -19.83 -7.14
N LYS A 423 20.38 -20.37 -6.98
CA LYS A 423 20.68 -21.38 -5.97
C LYS A 423 20.55 -20.84 -4.54
N THR A 424 21.03 -19.59 -4.30
CA THR A 424 20.89 -18.94 -3.00
C THR A 424 19.42 -18.72 -2.64
N LEU A 425 18.59 -18.25 -3.60
CA LEU A 425 17.16 -18.07 -3.40
C LEU A 425 16.48 -19.41 -3.01
N LYS A 426 16.83 -20.50 -3.69
CA LYS A 426 16.29 -21.82 -3.33
C LYS A 426 16.63 -22.21 -1.89
N GLN A 427 17.87 -21.99 -1.47
CA GLN A 427 18.29 -22.26 -0.08
C GLN A 427 17.53 -21.38 0.93
N GLN A 428 17.35 -20.09 0.63
CA GLN A 428 16.56 -19.20 1.47
C GLN A 428 15.09 -19.65 1.58
N ALA A 429 14.49 -20.07 0.47
CA ALA A 429 13.12 -20.58 0.47
C ALA A 429 13.00 -21.89 1.28
N ASP A 430 13.95 -22.81 1.14
CA ASP A 430 13.98 -24.06 1.91
C ASP A 430 14.11 -23.76 3.42
N THR A 431 14.96 -22.79 3.81
CA THR A 431 15.12 -22.38 5.22
C THR A 431 13.83 -21.76 5.76
N ALA A 432 13.26 -20.79 5.05
CA ALA A 432 12.01 -20.12 5.46
C ALA A 432 10.84 -21.12 5.57
N GLY A 433 10.76 -22.10 4.67
CA GLY A 433 9.78 -23.19 4.75
C GLY A 433 9.96 -24.06 5.99
N GLN A 434 11.21 -24.38 6.36
CA GLN A 434 11.50 -25.13 7.57
C GLN A 434 11.15 -24.34 8.84
N GLU A 435 11.46 -23.05 8.88
CA GLU A 435 11.10 -22.15 9.99
C GLU A 435 9.59 -22.06 10.16
N LEU A 436 8.85 -21.92 9.05
CA LEU A 436 7.39 -21.92 9.06
C LEU A 436 6.83 -23.23 9.63
N SER A 437 7.32 -24.38 9.17
CA SER A 437 6.94 -25.69 9.71
C SER A 437 7.29 -25.84 11.20
N ASN A 438 8.44 -25.32 11.64
CA ASN A 438 8.82 -25.35 13.04
C ASN A 438 7.89 -24.53 13.94
N VAL A 439 7.40 -23.38 13.45
CA VAL A 439 6.41 -22.57 14.16
C VAL A 439 5.09 -23.34 14.31
N PHE A 440 4.62 -24.00 13.25
CA PHE A 440 3.41 -24.84 13.34
C PHE A 440 3.58 -25.94 14.37
N ARG A 441 4.67 -26.71 14.31
CA ARG A 441 4.95 -27.79 15.27
C ARG A 441 5.04 -27.31 16.70
N PHE A 442 5.68 -26.15 16.93
CA PHE A 442 5.71 -25.53 18.24
C PHE A 442 4.31 -25.19 18.74
N CYS A 443 3.48 -24.58 17.90
CA CYS A 443 2.11 -24.22 18.26
C CYS A 443 1.24 -25.47 18.52
N GLU A 444 1.36 -26.53 17.71
CA GLU A 444 0.70 -27.82 17.91
C GLU A 444 1.08 -28.47 19.25
N GLU A 445 2.38 -28.49 19.56
CA GLU A 445 2.90 -29.11 20.78
C GLU A 445 2.50 -28.35 22.06
N VAL A 446 2.40 -27.02 21.98
CA VAL A 446 2.17 -26.15 23.14
C VAL A 446 0.70 -25.82 23.37
N PHE A 447 -0.05 -25.55 22.30
CA PHE A 447 -1.43 -25.06 22.37
C PHE A 447 -2.47 -26.11 21.96
N ASP A 448 -2.02 -27.33 21.61
CA ASP A 448 -2.88 -28.37 21.04
C ASP A 448 -3.68 -27.82 19.82
N GLU A 449 -4.89 -28.28 19.58
CA GLU A 449 -5.83 -27.77 18.55
C GLU A 449 -6.63 -26.53 19.04
N GLY A 450 -5.92 -25.57 19.65
CA GLY A 450 -6.52 -24.38 20.26
C GLY A 450 -6.83 -23.25 19.27
N GLN A 451 -7.39 -22.16 19.82
CA GLN A 451 -7.67 -20.94 19.04
C GLN A 451 -6.39 -20.31 18.47
N GLU A 452 -5.24 -20.57 19.08
CA GLU A 452 -3.94 -20.07 18.70
C GLU A 452 -3.54 -20.56 17.31
N LEU A 453 -3.72 -21.84 16.99
CA LEU A 453 -3.47 -22.40 15.67
C LEU A 453 -4.40 -21.81 14.60
N LEU A 454 -5.68 -21.62 14.95
CA LEU A 454 -6.62 -20.97 14.06
C LEU A 454 -6.21 -19.53 13.72
N ILE A 455 -5.72 -18.78 14.72
CA ILE A 455 -5.19 -17.43 14.53
C ILE A 455 -3.96 -17.49 13.62
N LEU A 456 -3.01 -18.39 13.88
CA LEU A 456 -1.79 -18.54 13.06
C LEU A 456 -2.13 -18.78 11.58
N VAL A 457 -3.02 -19.72 11.28
CA VAL A 457 -3.47 -20.03 9.90
C VAL A 457 -4.16 -18.83 9.26
N THR A 458 -5.05 -18.18 10.00
CA THR A 458 -5.80 -17.01 9.51
C THR A 458 -4.86 -15.87 9.18
N GLU A 459 -3.91 -15.55 10.05
CA GLU A 459 -2.97 -14.45 9.87
C GLU A 459 -2.00 -14.71 8.70
N LEU A 460 -1.54 -15.94 8.52
CA LEU A 460 -0.73 -16.34 7.37
C LEU A 460 -1.52 -16.23 6.05
N THR A 461 -2.82 -16.57 6.07
CA THR A 461 -3.70 -16.44 4.90
C THR A 461 -3.93 -14.97 4.53
N ILE A 462 -4.10 -14.10 5.51
CA ILE A 462 -4.28 -12.64 5.31
C ILE A 462 -2.99 -11.99 4.84
N SER A 463 -1.84 -12.47 5.30
CA SER A 463 -0.54 -11.97 4.88
C SER A 463 -0.27 -12.27 3.41
N ARG A 464 -0.07 -11.23 2.59
CA ARG A 464 0.30 -11.38 1.17
C ARG A 464 1.55 -12.27 1.00
N TYR A 465 2.55 -12.09 1.86
CA TYR A 465 3.79 -12.86 1.79
C TYR A 465 3.60 -14.30 2.25
N GLY A 466 2.79 -14.52 3.31
CA GLY A 466 2.40 -15.86 3.76
C GLY A 466 1.64 -16.62 2.66
N ALA A 467 0.56 -16.02 2.15
CA ALA A 467 -0.26 -16.63 1.09
C ALA A 467 0.56 -16.92 -0.18
N HIS A 468 1.43 -15.98 -0.61
CA HIS A 468 2.29 -16.17 -1.78
C HIS A 468 3.27 -17.33 -1.59
N PHE A 469 3.97 -17.36 -0.46
CA PHE A 469 4.95 -18.41 -0.16
C PHE A 469 4.30 -19.79 -0.09
N ILE A 470 3.20 -19.92 0.65
CA ILE A 470 2.47 -21.18 0.80
C ILE A 470 1.92 -21.67 -0.54
N SER A 471 1.40 -20.78 -1.38
CA SER A 471 0.92 -21.11 -2.72
C SER A 471 2.02 -21.64 -3.64
N ARG A 472 3.27 -21.15 -3.47
CA ARG A 472 4.38 -21.47 -4.38
C ARG A 472 5.26 -22.62 -3.90
N TYR A 473 5.54 -22.69 -2.61
CA TYR A 473 6.47 -23.65 -2.00
C TYR A 473 5.75 -24.74 -1.21
N GLY A 474 4.49 -24.49 -0.82
CA GLY A 474 3.71 -25.38 0.04
C GLY A 474 4.03 -25.21 1.53
N CYS A 475 3.18 -25.77 2.38
CA CYS A 475 3.39 -26.01 3.81
C CYS A 475 2.35 -27.04 4.23
N ASP A 476 2.76 -28.26 4.52
CA ASP A 476 1.85 -29.37 4.81
C ASP A 476 1.04 -29.11 6.06
N GLU A 477 1.66 -28.56 7.10
CA GLU A 477 1.03 -28.22 8.37
C GLU A 477 -0.07 -27.15 8.15
N TYR A 478 0.19 -26.11 7.34
CA TYR A 478 -0.82 -25.12 6.99
C TYR A 478 -2.03 -25.75 6.29
N PHE A 479 -1.81 -26.63 5.32
CA PHE A 479 -2.92 -27.26 4.57
C PHE A 479 -3.71 -28.24 5.45
N ALA A 480 -3.10 -28.87 6.44
CA ALA A 480 -3.78 -29.72 7.40
C ALA A 480 -4.82 -28.91 8.19
N HIS A 481 -4.39 -27.78 8.78
CA HIS A 481 -5.25 -26.93 9.60
C HIS A 481 -6.21 -26.02 8.81
N ASN A 482 -5.88 -25.65 7.57
CA ASN A 482 -6.77 -24.83 6.74
C ASN A 482 -8.07 -25.55 6.36
N LYS A 483 -8.05 -26.88 6.24
CA LYS A 483 -9.29 -27.67 6.00
C LYS A 483 -10.26 -27.58 7.17
N GLU A 484 -9.75 -27.52 8.39
CA GLU A 484 -10.53 -27.38 9.61
C GLU A 484 -11.14 -25.97 9.71
N LEU A 485 -10.42 -24.95 9.28
CA LEU A 485 -10.88 -23.56 9.25
C LEU A 485 -12.10 -23.38 8.34
N VAL A 486 -12.10 -23.96 7.15
CA VAL A 486 -13.22 -23.95 6.22
C VAL A 486 -14.44 -24.67 6.82
N PHE A 487 -14.21 -25.76 7.55
CA PHE A 487 -15.27 -26.48 8.26
C PHE A 487 -15.88 -25.65 9.40
N TYR A 488 -15.07 -24.97 10.17
CA TYR A 488 -15.48 -24.14 11.30
C TYR A 488 -16.22 -22.87 10.86
N GLU A 489 -15.77 -22.21 9.79
CA GLU A 489 -16.49 -21.07 9.19
C GLU A 489 -17.85 -21.51 8.66
N ARG A 490 -17.94 -22.65 7.99
CA ARG A 490 -19.19 -23.21 7.50
C ARG A 490 -20.17 -23.58 8.62
N GLN A 491 -19.67 -24.11 9.73
CA GLN A 491 -20.50 -24.36 10.93
C GLN A 491 -21.05 -23.06 11.52
N LYS A 492 -20.24 -22.01 11.63
CA LYS A 492 -20.68 -20.70 12.12
C LYS A 492 -21.72 -20.06 11.21
N GLU A 493 -21.56 -20.15 9.90
CA GLU A 493 -22.58 -19.69 8.94
C GLU A 493 -23.91 -20.43 9.12
N ILE A 494 -23.88 -21.76 9.24
CA ILE A 494 -25.07 -22.59 9.44
C ILE A 494 -25.76 -22.26 10.78
N ILE A 495 -24.98 -22.07 11.86
CA ILE A 495 -25.54 -21.68 13.16
C ILE A 495 -26.24 -20.31 13.06
N LYS A 496 -25.61 -19.34 12.37
CA LYS A 496 -26.17 -18.02 12.17
C LYS A 496 -27.42 -18.01 11.28
N GLU A 497 -27.44 -18.89 10.28
CA GLU A 497 -28.64 -19.12 9.45
C GLU A 497 -29.79 -19.74 10.29
N ILE A 498 -29.49 -20.68 11.19
CA ILE A 498 -30.46 -21.29 12.09
C ILE A 498 -31.02 -20.25 13.10
N GLU A 499 -30.15 -19.45 13.71
CA GLU A 499 -30.54 -18.37 14.63
C GLU A 499 -31.43 -17.31 13.94
N THR A 500 -31.19 -17.02 12.65
CA THR A 500 -32.08 -16.12 11.89
C THR A 500 -33.43 -16.72 11.53
N LEU A 501 -33.53 -18.04 11.42
CA LEU A 501 -34.80 -18.75 11.15
C LEU A 501 -35.67 -18.89 12.40
N GLU A 502 -35.09 -18.92 13.59
CA GLU A 502 -35.86 -19.01 14.86
C GLU A 502 -36.55 -17.69 15.28
N TRP A 503 -36.25 -16.56 14.61
CA TRP A 503 -36.84 -15.25 14.89
C TRP A 503 -37.99 -14.86 13.93
N GLU A 504 -38.39 -15.74 13.00
CA GLU A 504 -39.52 -15.51 12.09
C GLU A 504 -40.80 -16.23 12.52
N GLU A 505 -40.86 -16.83 13.72
CA GLU A 505 -42.12 -17.30 14.39
C GLU A 505 -42.58 -16.27 15.46
#